data_47f8757ea30b2468b1c1cd943ea1226b
#
_entry.id   47f8757ea30b2468b1c1cd943ea1226b
#
_cell.length_a   1.000
_cell.length_b   1.000
_cell.length_c   1.000
_cell.angle_alpha   90.00
_cell.angle_beta   90.00
_cell.angle_gamma   90.00
#
_symmetry.space_group_name_H-M   'P 1'
#
loop_
_entity.id
_entity.type
_entity.pdbx_description
1 polymer ?
#
loop_
_entity_poly.entity_id
_entity_poly.type
_entity_poly.pdbx_seq_one_letter_code
_entity_poly.pdbx_strand_id
1 'polypeptide(L)'
;MKRLKETITMMLALCLYAACGNNEDIIWDVYPINLEIFITDSEGHDLLDSTFQDNLIKDLTVSYQDETYPVATEREYYKNTRAYMPHFYGLILRQNWNAPRNFGLAFGEFSGEESIDKREITLNLPDGRQAILAYKNSFKWKSNGEPKKNTVFYLDGQELKDDYGKHGIYHFQYSHNQGLKYIPNGTK
;
A
#
# COMPACT_ATOMS: atom_id res chain seq x y z
N MET A 1 58.41 -33.32 15.83
CA MET A 1 58.10 -32.15 15.00
C MET A 1 57.15 -32.42 13.82
N LYS A 2 57.24 -33.56 13.12
CA LYS A 2 56.37 -33.86 11.96
C LYS A 2 54.89 -33.98 12.36
N ARG A 3 54.59 -34.75 13.43
CA ARG A 3 53.19 -34.90 13.94
C ARG A 3 52.55 -33.60 14.42
N LEU A 4 53.35 -32.69 15.01
CA LEU A 4 52.83 -31.39 15.47
C LEU A 4 52.40 -30.51 14.27
N LYS A 5 53.15 -30.54 13.18
CA LYS A 5 52.79 -29.78 11.94
C LYS A 5 51.50 -30.34 11.31
N GLU A 6 51.34 -31.66 11.28
CA GLU A 6 50.15 -32.32 10.73
C GLU A 6 48.91 -31.99 11.58
N THR A 7 49.01 -31.94 12.90
CA THR A 7 47.93 -31.56 13.80
C THR A 7 47.53 -30.09 13.62
N ILE A 8 48.48 -29.20 13.50
CA ILE A 8 48.22 -27.75 13.25
C ILE A 8 47.56 -27.53 11.89
N THR A 9 48.01 -28.25 10.85
CA THR A 9 47.41 -28.12 9.51
C THR A 9 45.97 -28.62 9.49
N MET A 10 45.71 -29.75 10.19
CA MET A 10 44.36 -30.32 10.31
C MET A 10 43.40 -29.38 11.11
N MET A 11 43.91 -28.74 12.17
CA MET A 11 43.13 -27.79 12.95
C MET A 11 42.82 -26.49 12.16
N LEU A 12 43.79 -26.00 11.35
CA LEU A 12 43.55 -24.87 10.46
C LEU A 12 42.52 -25.19 9.37
N ALA A 13 42.57 -26.38 8.78
CA ALA A 13 41.58 -26.83 7.81
C ALA A 13 40.19 -26.92 8.41
N LEU A 14 40.04 -27.45 9.64
CA LEU A 14 38.75 -27.48 10.35
C LEU A 14 38.19 -26.06 10.64
N CYS A 15 39.06 -25.12 11.00
CA CYS A 15 38.64 -23.74 11.21
C CYS A 15 38.13 -23.06 9.90
N LEU A 16 38.75 -23.37 8.76
CA LEU A 16 38.32 -22.84 7.45
C LEU A 16 36.98 -23.44 7.02
N TYR A 17 36.70 -24.72 7.33
CA TYR A 17 35.37 -25.31 7.05
C TYR A 17 34.29 -24.77 7.98
N ALA A 18 34.59 -24.43 9.23
CA ALA A 18 33.62 -23.80 10.13
C ALA A 18 33.34 -22.33 9.80
N ALA A 19 34.23 -21.65 9.08
CA ALA A 19 34.02 -20.28 8.63
C ALA A 19 33.13 -20.15 7.37
N CYS A 20 32.92 -21.25 6.62
CA CYS A 20 31.88 -21.32 5.59
C CYS A 20 30.52 -21.59 6.26
N GLY A 21 30.09 -20.71 7.14
CA GLY A 21 28.68 -20.66 7.53
C GLY A 21 27.88 -20.35 6.26
N ASN A 22 26.92 -21.20 5.95
CA ASN A 22 25.89 -20.93 4.96
C ASN A 22 25.10 -19.67 5.42
N ASN A 23 25.70 -18.50 5.22
CA ASN A 23 24.91 -17.29 5.09
C ASN A 23 24.26 -17.40 3.70
N GLU A 24 23.18 -18.16 3.61
CA GLU A 24 22.23 -17.91 2.55
C GLU A 24 21.83 -16.44 2.76
N ASP A 25 22.32 -15.58 1.87
CA ASP A 25 21.90 -14.18 1.83
C ASP A 25 20.41 -14.18 1.55
N ILE A 26 19.61 -14.17 2.63
CA ILE A 26 18.17 -14.09 2.53
C ILE A 26 17.86 -12.70 1.98
N ILE A 27 17.49 -12.64 0.73
CA ILE A 27 16.99 -11.41 0.11
C ILE A 27 15.55 -11.24 0.59
N TRP A 28 15.35 -10.25 1.43
CA TRP A 28 14.00 -9.87 1.87
C TRP A 28 13.37 -8.95 0.85
N ASP A 29 12.20 -9.35 0.35
CA ASP A 29 11.36 -8.48 -0.47
C ASP A 29 10.45 -7.66 0.46
N VAL A 30 10.71 -6.36 0.54
CA VAL A 30 9.90 -5.44 1.34
C VAL A 30 8.77 -4.91 0.46
N TYR A 31 7.59 -5.50 0.61
CA TYR A 31 6.41 -5.11 -0.17
C TYR A 31 6.11 -3.62 -0.05
N PRO A 32 5.75 -2.96 -1.15
CA PRO A 32 5.31 -1.57 -1.14
C PRO A 32 4.07 -1.38 -0.25
N ILE A 33 3.80 -0.13 0.09
CA ILE A 33 2.58 0.27 0.77
C ILE A 33 1.54 0.55 -0.30
N ASN A 34 0.43 -0.18 -0.27
CA ASN A 34 -0.70 -0.01 -1.17
C ASN A 34 -1.89 0.57 -0.41
N LEU A 35 -2.64 1.43 -1.08
CA LEU A 35 -3.91 1.94 -0.60
C LEU A 35 -4.95 1.73 -1.69
N GLU A 36 -6.05 1.09 -1.34
CA GLU A 36 -7.21 0.87 -2.21
C GLU A 36 -8.49 1.22 -1.45
N ILE A 37 -9.39 1.94 -2.09
CA ILE A 37 -10.66 2.34 -1.48
C ILE A 37 -11.84 1.92 -2.35
N PHE A 38 -12.93 1.58 -1.69
CA PHE A 38 -14.24 1.33 -2.28
C PHE A 38 -15.19 2.41 -1.81
N ILE A 39 -16.03 2.94 -2.70
CA ILE A 39 -16.96 4.01 -2.37
C ILE A 39 -18.36 3.61 -2.76
N THR A 40 -19.28 3.64 -1.80
CA THR A 40 -20.72 3.39 -2.02
C THR A 40 -21.56 4.56 -1.54
N ASP A 41 -22.81 4.62 -1.99
CA ASP A 41 -23.84 5.46 -1.38
C ASP A 41 -24.45 4.82 -0.12
N SER A 42 -25.46 5.47 0.45
CA SER A 42 -26.20 4.97 1.62
C SER A 42 -27.06 3.72 1.35
N GLU A 43 -27.38 3.46 0.08
CA GLU A 43 -28.16 2.30 -0.37
C GLU A 43 -27.24 1.13 -0.75
N GLY A 44 -25.94 1.37 -0.79
CA GLY A 44 -24.92 0.39 -1.10
C GLY A 44 -24.59 0.25 -2.59
N HIS A 45 -25.04 1.18 -3.44
CA HIS A 45 -24.64 1.22 -4.82
C HIS A 45 -23.16 1.57 -4.95
N ASP A 46 -22.47 0.93 -5.88
CA ASP A 46 -21.06 1.20 -6.17
C ASP A 46 -20.93 2.51 -6.95
N LEU A 47 -20.40 3.55 -6.31
CA LEU A 47 -20.19 4.87 -6.91
C LEU A 47 -18.97 4.91 -7.84
N LEU A 48 -18.22 3.83 -7.95
CA LEU A 48 -17.10 3.66 -8.86
C LEU A 48 -17.46 2.79 -10.09
N ASP A 49 -18.71 2.37 -10.21
CA ASP A 49 -19.22 1.71 -11.40
C ASP A 49 -19.64 2.76 -12.44
N SER A 50 -18.95 2.78 -13.59
CA SER A 50 -19.22 3.74 -14.68
C SER A 50 -20.61 3.56 -15.31
N THR A 51 -21.29 2.44 -15.06
CA THR A 51 -22.67 2.19 -15.53
C THR A 51 -23.71 2.78 -14.60
N PHE A 52 -23.33 3.11 -13.36
CA PHE A 52 -24.23 3.77 -12.41
C PHE A 52 -24.37 5.26 -12.76
N GLN A 53 -25.59 5.77 -12.79
CA GLN A 53 -25.86 7.14 -13.27
C GLN A 53 -25.17 8.20 -12.40
N ASP A 54 -25.16 8.01 -11.09
CA ASP A 54 -24.61 8.96 -10.11
C ASP A 54 -23.17 8.58 -9.68
N ASN A 55 -22.41 7.94 -10.59
CA ASN A 55 -21.02 7.59 -10.31
C ASN A 55 -20.12 8.83 -10.13
N LEU A 56 -19.05 8.69 -9.36
CA LEU A 56 -18.13 9.78 -9.01
C LEU A 56 -16.93 9.91 -9.96
N ILE A 57 -16.73 8.96 -10.89
CA ILE A 57 -15.47 8.78 -11.62
C ILE A 57 -15.02 10.02 -12.36
N LYS A 58 -15.94 10.78 -12.97
CA LYS A 58 -15.61 11.93 -13.81
C LYS A 58 -15.13 13.15 -13.01
N ASP A 59 -15.67 13.32 -11.81
CA ASP A 59 -15.51 14.53 -11.02
C ASP A 59 -14.61 14.33 -9.79
N LEU A 60 -14.18 13.07 -9.56
CA LEU A 60 -13.27 12.70 -8.50
C LEU A 60 -11.83 12.91 -8.95
N THR A 61 -11.04 13.62 -8.14
CA THR A 61 -9.60 13.80 -8.37
C THR A 61 -8.81 13.62 -7.08
N VAL A 62 -7.52 13.43 -7.21
CA VAL A 62 -6.61 13.40 -6.05
C VAL A 62 -5.49 14.41 -6.22
N SER A 63 -5.17 15.13 -5.16
CA SER A 63 -4.02 16.03 -5.10
C SER A 63 -2.92 15.42 -4.22
N TYR A 64 -1.70 15.39 -4.75
CA TYR A 64 -0.52 14.87 -4.09
C TYR A 64 0.73 15.59 -4.60
N GLN A 65 1.57 16.12 -3.71
CA GLN A 65 2.82 16.82 -4.05
C GLN A 65 2.63 17.92 -5.12
N ASP A 66 1.65 18.82 -4.90
CA ASP A 66 1.33 19.94 -5.78
C ASP A 66 0.76 19.58 -7.16
N GLU A 67 0.52 18.32 -7.43
CA GLU A 67 -0.13 17.85 -8.64
C GLU A 67 -1.55 17.33 -8.36
N THR A 68 -2.44 17.42 -9.36
CA THR A 68 -3.80 16.89 -9.30
C THR A 68 -4.02 15.87 -10.41
N TYR A 69 -4.50 14.71 -10.03
CA TYR A 69 -4.69 13.56 -10.91
C TYR A 69 -6.18 13.21 -11.01
N PRO A 70 -6.73 13.06 -12.22
CA PRO A 70 -8.07 12.50 -12.41
C PRO A 70 -8.05 10.98 -12.20
N VAL A 71 -9.25 10.38 -12.18
CA VAL A 71 -9.39 8.93 -12.24
C VAL A 71 -8.95 8.43 -13.62
N ALA A 72 -8.04 7.47 -13.63
CA ALA A 72 -7.55 6.80 -14.82
C ALA A 72 -7.85 5.30 -14.78
N THR A 73 -7.87 4.64 -15.93
CA THR A 73 -8.00 3.20 -16.02
C THR A 73 -6.63 2.51 -15.94
N GLU A 74 -6.59 1.25 -15.49
CA GLU A 74 -5.35 0.45 -15.49
C GLU A 74 -4.67 0.44 -16.87
N ARG A 75 -5.47 0.39 -17.95
CA ARG A 75 -4.93 0.38 -19.31
C ARG A 75 -4.20 1.66 -19.69
N GLU A 76 -4.68 2.82 -19.21
CA GLU A 76 -4.05 4.11 -19.44
C GLU A 76 -2.76 4.21 -18.64
N TYR A 77 -2.77 3.72 -17.42
CA TYR A 77 -1.61 3.68 -16.55
C TYR A 77 -0.48 2.85 -17.14
N TYR A 78 -0.71 1.57 -17.45
CA TYR A 78 0.33 0.66 -17.92
C TYR A 78 0.96 1.02 -19.28
N LYS A 79 0.36 1.89 -20.06
CA LYS A 79 0.96 2.39 -21.29
C LYS A 79 2.22 3.23 -21.06
N ASN A 80 2.37 3.83 -19.90
CA ASN A 80 3.38 4.85 -19.61
C ASN A 80 4.54 4.37 -18.72
N THR A 81 4.47 3.18 -18.13
CA THR A 81 5.47 2.70 -17.19
C THR A 81 6.47 1.73 -17.83
N ARG A 82 7.77 2.08 -17.77
CA ARG A 82 8.88 1.24 -18.28
C ARG A 82 9.69 0.52 -17.22
N ALA A 83 9.56 0.88 -15.94
CA ALA A 83 10.30 0.28 -14.85
C ALA A 83 9.38 0.17 -13.62
N TYR A 84 9.48 -0.98 -12.97
CA TYR A 84 8.74 -1.23 -11.73
C TYR A 84 9.49 -0.58 -10.56
N MET A 85 9.09 0.63 -10.22
CA MET A 85 9.48 1.27 -8.96
C MET A 85 8.24 1.74 -8.24
N PRO A 86 8.13 1.54 -6.90
CA PRO A 86 7.01 2.05 -6.14
C PRO A 86 6.87 3.56 -6.33
N HIS A 87 5.74 4.02 -6.85
CA HIS A 87 5.44 5.44 -6.97
C HIS A 87 3.93 5.70 -6.94
N PHE A 88 3.57 6.94 -6.67
CA PHE A 88 2.19 7.40 -6.68
C PHE A 88 1.69 7.55 -8.12
N TYR A 89 0.50 7.00 -8.40
CA TYR A 89 -0.05 6.98 -9.76
C TYR A 89 -1.26 7.90 -9.96
N GLY A 90 -1.73 8.53 -8.91
CA GLY A 90 -3.03 9.18 -8.91
C GLY A 90 -4.14 8.22 -8.49
N LEU A 91 -5.26 8.22 -9.19
CA LEU A 91 -6.40 7.35 -8.93
C LEU A 91 -6.56 6.35 -10.08
N ILE A 92 -6.26 5.09 -9.83
CA ILE A 92 -6.42 4.02 -10.82
C ILE A 92 -7.69 3.22 -10.52
N LEU A 93 -8.66 3.31 -11.41
CA LEU A 93 -9.88 2.49 -11.32
C LEU A 93 -9.56 1.05 -11.69
N ARG A 94 -9.79 0.15 -10.75
CA ARG A 94 -9.58 -1.30 -10.90
C ARG A 94 -10.87 -2.05 -10.71
N GLN A 95 -11.10 -3.05 -11.55
CA GLN A 95 -12.13 -4.03 -11.30
C GLN A 95 -11.57 -5.11 -10.37
N ASN A 96 -12.14 -5.22 -9.17
CA ASN A 96 -11.67 -6.18 -8.18
C ASN A 96 -12.65 -7.34 -8.03
N TRP A 97 -12.32 -8.49 -8.58
CA TRP A 97 -13.14 -9.70 -8.59
C TRP A 97 -13.25 -10.38 -7.21
N ASN A 98 -12.32 -10.08 -6.30
CA ASN A 98 -12.23 -10.73 -4.99
C ASN A 98 -12.74 -9.88 -3.83
N ALA A 99 -13.15 -8.64 -4.10
CA ALA A 99 -13.74 -7.75 -3.11
C ALA A 99 -15.27 -7.80 -3.20
N PRO A 100 -15.99 -7.47 -2.13
CA PRO A 100 -17.47 -7.43 -2.15
C PRO A 100 -18.03 -6.32 -3.04
N ARG A 101 -17.17 -5.47 -3.59
CA ARG A 101 -17.49 -4.42 -4.57
C ARG A 101 -16.71 -4.68 -5.84
N ASN A 102 -17.32 -4.35 -6.97
CA ASN A 102 -16.75 -4.64 -8.28
C ASN A 102 -15.61 -3.69 -8.66
N PHE A 103 -15.63 -2.44 -8.18
CA PHE A 103 -14.65 -1.43 -8.52
C PHE A 103 -14.00 -0.83 -7.27
N GLY A 104 -12.70 -0.58 -7.37
CA GLY A 104 -11.91 0.10 -6.35
C GLY A 104 -10.99 1.14 -6.98
N LEU A 105 -10.55 2.10 -6.18
CA LEU A 105 -9.55 3.10 -6.55
C LEU A 105 -8.24 2.78 -5.85
N ALA A 106 -7.20 2.49 -6.62
CA ALA A 106 -5.84 2.31 -6.15
C ALA A 106 -5.04 3.60 -6.35
N PHE A 107 -4.24 3.97 -5.35
CA PHE A 107 -3.45 5.22 -5.35
C PHE A 107 -2.02 5.03 -5.83
N GLY A 108 -1.64 3.84 -6.24
CA GLY A 108 -0.28 3.47 -6.56
C GLY A 108 0.44 2.81 -5.40
N GLU A 109 1.75 2.86 -5.44
CA GLU A 109 2.62 2.18 -4.49
C GLU A 109 3.57 3.18 -3.84
N PHE A 110 3.75 3.05 -2.52
CA PHE A 110 4.70 3.85 -1.77
C PHE A 110 5.80 2.94 -1.22
N SER A 111 7.00 3.49 -1.05
CA SER A 111 8.13 2.73 -0.50
C SER A 111 7.79 2.17 0.88
N GLY A 112 7.91 0.85 1.02
CA GLY A 112 7.75 0.16 2.31
C GLY A 112 8.97 0.29 3.22
N GLU A 113 10.13 0.65 2.68
CA GLU A 113 11.41 0.77 3.39
C GLU A 113 11.65 2.15 3.99
N GLU A 114 10.77 3.11 3.71
CA GLU A 114 10.88 4.47 4.24
C GLU A 114 10.10 4.62 5.54
N SER A 115 10.73 5.17 6.59
CA SER A 115 10.02 5.60 7.80
C SER A 115 9.43 6.98 7.59
N ILE A 116 8.10 7.09 7.69
CA ILE A 116 7.31 8.29 7.39
C ILE A 116 6.44 8.60 8.59
N ASP A 117 6.63 9.77 9.18
CA ASP A 117 5.80 10.22 10.32
C ASP A 117 4.35 10.51 9.90
N LYS A 118 4.19 11.12 8.72
CA LYS A 118 2.88 11.36 8.10
C LYS A 118 3.06 11.77 6.64
N ARG A 119 2.27 11.18 5.76
CA ARG A 119 2.12 11.62 4.37
C ARG A 119 0.64 11.74 4.05
N GLU A 120 0.25 12.85 3.47
CA GLU A 120 -1.14 13.19 3.16
C GLU A 120 -1.40 13.14 1.67
N ILE A 121 -2.62 12.74 1.33
CA ILE A 121 -3.18 12.65 -0.01
C ILE A 121 -4.57 13.26 0.06
N THR A 122 -4.85 14.28 -0.71
CA THR A 122 -6.16 14.94 -0.68
C THR A 122 -7.04 14.41 -1.78
N LEU A 123 -8.14 13.77 -1.42
CA LEU A 123 -9.19 13.34 -2.32
C LEU A 123 -10.19 14.49 -2.49
N ASN A 124 -10.32 15.00 -3.71
CA ASN A 124 -11.26 16.09 -4.04
C ASN A 124 -12.57 15.48 -4.51
N LEU A 125 -13.66 15.77 -3.81
CA LEU A 125 -14.98 15.22 -4.05
C LEU A 125 -15.79 16.09 -5.02
N PRO A 126 -16.77 15.53 -5.75
CA PRO A 126 -17.58 16.27 -6.73
C PRO A 126 -18.35 17.45 -6.16
N ASP A 127 -18.65 17.44 -4.88
CA ASP A 127 -19.37 18.52 -4.18
C ASP A 127 -18.45 19.66 -3.70
N GLY A 128 -17.17 19.64 -4.09
CA GLY A 128 -16.16 20.63 -3.72
C GLY A 128 -15.51 20.40 -2.35
N ARG A 129 -15.94 19.38 -1.60
CA ARG A 129 -15.28 19.00 -0.35
C ARG A 129 -14.00 18.23 -0.62
N GLN A 130 -13.19 18.16 0.41
CA GLN A 130 -11.95 17.40 0.43
C GLN A 130 -11.99 16.38 1.55
N ALA A 131 -11.43 15.20 1.30
CA ALA A 131 -11.15 14.18 2.30
C ALA A 131 -9.65 13.93 2.33
N ILE A 132 -9.04 13.99 3.52
CA ILE A 132 -7.60 13.82 3.68
C ILE A 132 -7.31 12.37 4.07
N LEU A 133 -6.81 11.61 3.12
CA LEU A 133 -6.20 10.31 3.37
C LEU A 133 -4.76 10.53 3.82
N ALA A 134 -4.35 9.88 4.88
CA ALA A 134 -2.97 9.95 5.34
C ALA A 134 -2.45 8.57 5.73
N TYR A 135 -1.12 8.41 5.71
CA TYR A 135 -0.49 7.22 6.26
C TYR A 135 0.78 7.58 7.03
N LYS A 136 1.08 6.72 8.00
CA LYS A 136 2.35 6.66 8.70
C LYS A 136 2.99 5.32 8.42
N ASN A 137 4.30 5.29 8.29
CA ASN A 137 5.04 4.04 8.15
C ASN A 137 6.25 4.05 9.06
N SER A 138 6.44 2.99 9.83
CA SER A 138 7.67 2.75 10.55
C SER A 138 8.36 1.52 9.96
N PHE A 139 9.62 1.69 9.59
CA PHE A 139 10.42 0.61 9.03
C PHE A 139 11.74 0.48 9.78
N LYS A 140 12.16 -0.72 10.07
CA LYS A 140 13.48 -1.02 10.62
C LYS A 140 13.92 -2.45 10.32
N TRP A 141 15.21 -2.66 10.20
CA TRP A 141 15.78 -4.00 10.22
C TRP A 141 15.92 -4.49 11.66
N LYS A 142 15.52 -5.73 11.91
CA LYS A 142 15.80 -6.42 13.18
C LYS A 142 17.28 -6.88 13.22
N SER A 143 17.78 -7.24 14.39
CA SER A 143 19.15 -7.75 14.57
C SER A 143 19.43 -9.04 13.79
N ASN A 144 18.41 -9.82 13.48
CA ASN A 144 18.50 -11.04 12.66
C ASN A 144 18.38 -10.78 11.14
N GLY A 145 18.38 -9.51 10.71
CA GLY A 145 18.26 -9.12 9.29
C GLY A 145 16.84 -9.10 8.74
N GLU A 146 15.81 -9.46 9.52
CA GLU A 146 14.42 -9.39 9.05
C GLU A 146 13.88 -7.96 9.03
N PRO A 147 13.09 -7.58 8.02
CA PRO A 147 12.40 -6.29 8.02
C PRO A 147 11.23 -6.30 9.03
N LYS A 148 11.07 -5.20 9.75
CA LYS A 148 9.88 -4.92 10.53
C LYS A 148 9.24 -3.64 10.01
N LYS A 149 8.04 -3.78 9.45
CA LYS A 149 7.22 -2.68 8.93
C LYS A 149 5.91 -2.58 9.71
N ASN A 150 5.46 -1.36 9.96
CA ASN A 150 4.13 -1.09 10.48
C ASN A 150 3.58 0.16 9.80
N THR A 151 2.50 0.00 9.04
CA THR A 151 1.82 1.08 8.33
C THR A 151 0.45 1.30 8.96
N VAL A 152 0.04 2.55 9.13
CA VAL A 152 -1.27 2.92 9.66
C VAL A 152 -1.85 4.00 8.76
N PHE A 153 -3.11 3.82 8.37
CA PHE A 153 -3.83 4.74 7.51
C PHE A 153 -4.87 5.55 8.29
N TYR A 154 -5.20 6.72 7.78
CA TYR A 154 -6.14 7.66 8.38
C TYR A 154 -7.04 8.28 7.31
N LEU A 155 -8.29 8.58 7.68
CA LEU A 155 -9.19 9.46 6.95
C LEU A 155 -9.55 10.64 7.87
N ASP A 156 -9.24 11.87 7.44
CA ASP A 156 -9.51 13.11 8.20
C ASP A 156 -9.02 13.05 9.66
N GLY A 157 -7.88 12.38 9.88
CA GLY A 157 -7.27 12.17 11.18
C GLY A 157 -7.81 10.99 11.98
N GLN A 158 -8.88 10.34 11.55
CA GLN A 158 -9.39 9.10 12.13
C GLN A 158 -8.58 7.90 11.62
N GLU A 159 -8.07 7.09 12.54
CA GLU A 159 -7.38 5.85 12.19
C GLU A 159 -8.33 4.85 11.53
N LEU A 160 -7.88 4.29 10.40
CA LEU A 160 -8.60 3.26 9.66
C LEU A 160 -8.17 1.89 10.16
N LYS A 161 -9.13 1.00 10.33
CA LYS A 161 -8.86 -0.41 10.64
C LYS A 161 -8.89 -1.22 9.37
N ASP A 162 -8.05 -2.23 9.30
CA ASP A 162 -7.98 -3.11 8.13
C ASP A 162 -9.35 -3.74 7.84
N ASP A 163 -9.79 -3.57 6.61
CA ASP A 163 -11.03 -4.14 6.11
C ASP A 163 -10.74 -5.45 5.34
N TYR A 164 -11.70 -6.37 5.36
CA TYR A 164 -11.62 -7.65 4.64
C TYR A 164 -10.38 -8.50 4.98
N GLY A 165 -9.76 -8.27 6.15
CA GLY A 165 -8.52 -8.95 6.55
C GLY A 165 -7.31 -8.63 5.67
N LYS A 166 -7.38 -7.53 4.91
CA LYS A 166 -6.31 -7.06 4.03
C LYS A 166 -5.90 -5.65 4.40
N HIS A 167 -4.62 -5.48 4.67
CA HIS A 167 -4.04 -4.17 4.99
C HIS A 167 -4.06 -3.24 3.78
N GLY A 168 -4.50 -1.98 4.01
CA GLY A 168 -4.54 -0.95 2.98
C GLY A 168 -5.79 -0.97 2.09
N ILE A 169 -6.82 -1.76 2.43
CA ILE A 169 -8.10 -1.80 1.71
C ILE A 169 -9.20 -1.27 2.62
N TYR A 170 -9.93 -0.25 2.18
CA TYR A 170 -10.94 0.42 2.99
C TYR A 170 -12.24 0.68 2.23
N HIS A 171 -13.35 0.66 2.95
CA HIS A 171 -14.66 0.96 2.42
C HIS A 171 -15.17 2.30 2.97
N PHE A 172 -15.57 3.18 2.07
CA PHE A 172 -16.15 4.47 2.39
C PHE A 172 -17.58 4.59 1.85
N GLN A 173 -18.41 5.30 2.60
CA GLN A 173 -19.71 5.73 2.16
C GLN A 173 -19.64 7.22 1.83
N TYR A 174 -20.17 7.60 0.68
CA TYR A 174 -20.27 8.98 0.27
C TYR A 174 -21.72 9.46 0.25
N SER A 175 -21.94 10.69 0.67
CA SER A 175 -23.17 11.42 0.46
C SER A 175 -22.93 12.90 0.28
N HIS A 176 -23.73 13.57 -0.56
CA HIS A 176 -23.59 15.02 -0.81
C HIS A 176 -23.69 15.86 0.47
N ASN A 177 -24.39 15.40 1.52
CA ASN A 177 -24.58 16.16 2.75
C ASN A 177 -23.46 15.94 3.79
N GLN A 178 -22.80 14.80 3.77
CA GLN A 178 -21.83 14.40 4.82
C GLN A 178 -20.40 14.22 4.28
N GLY A 179 -20.22 14.13 2.94
CA GLY A 179 -18.93 13.82 2.32
C GLY A 179 -18.61 12.34 2.44
N LEU A 180 -17.33 12.04 2.57
CA LEU A 180 -16.81 10.69 2.66
C LEU A 180 -16.75 10.25 4.12
N LYS A 181 -17.25 9.05 4.42
CA LYS A 181 -17.26 8.46 5.75
C LYS A 181 -16.69 7.04 5.70
N TYR A 182 -15.78 6.72 6.61
CA TYR A 182 -15.27 5.36 6.77
C TYR A 182 -16.36 4.42 7.34
N ILE A 183 -16.53 3.26 6.69
CA ILE A 183 -17.46 2.22 7.12
C ILE A 183 -16.66 0.95 7.41
N PRO A 184 -16.34 0.66 8.68
CA PRO A 184 -15.61 -0.54 9.03
C PRO A 184 -16.42 -1.80 8.68
N ASN A 185 -15.74 -2.84 8.19
CA ASN A 185 -16.32 -4.15 7.97
C ASN A 185 -16.87 -4.73 9.27
N GLY A 186 -18.16 -5.05 9.28
CA GLY A 186 -18.84 -5.67 10.42
C GLY A 186 -20.01 -4.86 11.00
N THR A 187 -20.22 -3.64 10.55
CA THR A 187 -21.49 -2.92 10.79
C THR A 187 -22.48 -3.28 9.66
N LYS A 188 -23.12 -4.46 9.78
CA LYS A 188 -24.36 -4.78 9.07
C LYS A 188 -25.51 -4.41 9.95
#